data_230d33b309be385f226b26b747287f01
#
_entry.id   230d33b309be385f226b26b747287f01
#
_cell.length_a   1.000
_cell.length_b   1.000
_cell.length_c   1.000
_cell.angle_alpha   90.00
_cell.angle_beta   90.00
_cell.angle_gamma   90.00
#
_symmetry.space_group_name_H-M   'P 1'
#
loop_
_entity.id
_entity.type
_entity.pdbx_description
1 polymer ?
#
loop_
_entity_poly.entity_id
_entity_poly.type
_entity_poly.pdbx_seq_one_letter_code
_entity_poly.pdbx_strand_id
1 'polypeptide(L)'
;MLKQANDQDWIQIARDGQNSPSVELTARILVVDDDPHFLRVLARILSGENFLVTSAAGACDALDLLKSAQFDLVISDLRMPECDGLNFLESLRRSGNAVPVIILTAYGEVDTYLEAMNAGATEYLNKPIQSVELLKSVRACLRSGKNRRDRG
;
A
#
# COMPACT_ATOMS: atom_id res chain seq x y z
N MET A 1 -0.36 30.20 -24.93
CA MET A 1 -1.83 30.01 -24.88
C MET A 1 -2.13 28.56 -24.59
N LEU A 2 -2.60 28.31 -23.41
CA LEU A 2 -2.99 26.98 -23.02
C LEU A 2 -4.16 26.57 -23.90
N LYS A 3 -3.91 25.56 -24.68
CA LYS A 3 -4.98 24.95 -25.42
C LYS A 3 -5.91 24.33 -24.41
N GLN A 4 -7.02 24.95 -24.18
CA GLN A 4 -8.05 24.33 -23.37
C GLN A 4 -8.47 23.06 -24.06
N ALA A 5 -8.46 21.95 -23.33
CA ALA A 5 -9.10 20.75 -23.79
C ALA A 5 -10.52 21.13 -24.19
N ASN A 6 -10.87 20.93 -25.42
CA ASN A 6 -12.21 21.25 -25.88
C ASN A 6 -13.18 20.19 -25.33
N ASP A 7 -14.46 20.50 -25.37
CA ASP A 7 -15.49 19.60 -24.87
C ASP A 7 -15.44 18.21 -25.53
N GLN A 8 -14.87 18.12 -26.70
CA GLN A 8 -14.75 16.86 -27.44
C GLN A 8 -13.65 15.97 -26.89
N ASP A 9 -12.57 16.55 -26.35
CA ASP A 9 -11.50 15.77 -25.73
C ASP A 9 -12.01 15.07 -24.46
N TRP A 10 -12.85 15.75 -23.69
CA TRP A 10 -13.49 15.14 -22.53
C TRP A 10 -14.46 14.03 -22.90
N ILE A 11 -15.21 14.21 -23.97
CA ILE A 11 -16.15 13.22 -24.48
C ILE A 11 -15.39 11.98 -25.00
N GLN A 12 -14.25 12.19 -25.67
CA GLN A 12 -13.43 11.11 -26.17
C GLN A 12 -12.82 10.30 -25.00
N ILE A 13 -12.29 10.97 -24.01
CA ILE A 13 -11.79 10.34 -22.79
C ILE A 13 -12.91 9.55 -22.10
N ALA A 14 -14.11 10.12 -22.03
CA ALA A 14 -15.26 9.46 -21.44
C ALA A 14 -15.74 8.24 -22.25
N ARG A 15 -15.57 8.25 -23.56
CA ARG A 15 -15.93 7.12 -24.41
C ARG A 15 -14.90 6.00 -24.40
N ASP A 16 -13.62 6.36 -24.45
CA ASP A 16 -12.52 5.41 -24.36
C ASP A 16 -12.45 4.79 -22.98
N GLY A 17 -12.98 5.48 -22.04
CA GLY A 17 -13.12 5.04 -20.69
C GLY A 17 -14.43 4.39 -20.38
N GLN A 18 -15.02 3.67 -21.28
CA GLN A 18 -16.23 2.95 -20.96
C GLN A 18 -16.12 2.02 -19.79
N ASN A 19 -14.91 1.85 -19.41
CA ASN A 19 -14.62 1.10 -18.25
C ASN A 19 -14.46 1.92 -17.06
N SER A 20 -14.59 3.12 -17.18
CA SER A 20 -14.48 3.87 -16.10
C SER A 20 -14.76 5.14 -16.35
N PRO A 21 -15.76 5.55 -16.22
CA PRO A 21 -15.80 6.71 -15.51
C PRO A 21 -15.60 6.50 -14.13
N SER A 22 -15.09 5.47 -14.03
CA SER A 22 -14.50 5.25 -12.83
C SER A 22 -13.94 6.49 -12.36
N VAL A 23 -14.60 6.99 -11.65
CA VAL A 23 -14.00 7.26 -10.41
C VAL A 23 -13.14 6.06 -10.10
N GLU A 24 -11.99 5.96 -10.69
CA GLU A 24 -10.93 5.16 -10.15
C GLU A 24 -10.71 5.73 -8.78
N LEU A 25 -11.34 5.08 -7.80
CA LEU A 25 -11.12 5.41 -6.44
C LEU A 25 -9.63 5.33 -6.25
N THR A 26 -9.03 6.47 -6.03
CA THR A 26 -7.60 6.56 -5.78
C THR A 26 -7.26 5.61 -4.64
N ALA A 27 -6.35 4.71 -4.88
CA ALA A 27 -5.98 3.72 -3.87
C ALA A 27 -5.38 4.39 -2.64
N ARG A 28 -5.79 3.92 -1.48
CA ARG A 28 -5.35 4.42 -0.19
C ARG A 28 -4.32 3.47 0.40
N ILE A 29 -3.13 4.00 0.65
CA ILE A 29 -2.00 3.22 1.13
C ILE A 29 -1.57 3.71 2.51
N LEU A 30 -1.48 2.79 3.45
CA LEU A 30 -0.93 3.06 4.77
C LEU A 30 0.53 2.61 4.80
N VAL A 31 1.43 3.52 5.15
CA VAL A 31 2.85 3.21 5.33
C VAL A 31 3.21 3.26 6.80
N VAL A 32 3.90 2.24 7.29
CA VAL A 32 4.21 2.06 8.71
C VAL A 32 5.71 1.84 8.87
N ASP A 33 6.39 2.77 9.53
CA ASP A 33 7.82 2.69 9.79
C ASP A 33 8.14 3.67 10.92
N ASP A 34 9.09 3.33 11.77
CA ASP A 34 9.51 4.21 12.85
C ASP A 34 10.52 5.28 12.40
N ASP A 35 11.04 5.18 11.17
CA ASP A 35 11.93 6.17 10.60
C ASP A 35 11.13 7.24 9.84
N PRO A 36 11.03 8.48 10.39
CA PRO A 36 10.24 9.52 9.74
C PRO A 36 10.80 9.95 8.39
N HIS A 37 12.12 9.86 8.20
CA HIS A 37 12.73 10.16 6.90
C HIS A 37 12.27 9.17 5.83
N PHE A 38 12.27 7.89 6.17
CA PHE A 38 11.84 6.84 5.25
C PHE A 38 10.35 6.97 4.92
N LEU A 39 9.52 7.30 5.91
CA LEU A 39 8.09 7.58 5.68
C LEU A 39 7.89 8.71 4.67
N ARG A 40 8.68 9.78 4.79
CA ARG A 40 8.58 10.91 3.84
C ARG A 40 8.99 10.50 2.43
N VAL A 41 10.03 9.69 2.30
CA VAL A 41 10.49 9.20 0.99
C VAL A 41 9.41 8.33 0.33
N LEU A 42 8.84 7.38 1.09
CA LEU A 42 7.76 6.53 0.58
C LEU A 42 6.54 7.35 0.20
N ALA A 43 6.14 8.28 1.05
CA ALA A 43 4.98 9.13 0.78
C ALA A 43 5.17 9.93 -0.50
N ARG A 44 6.37 10.44 -0.74
CA ARG A 44 6.68 11.20 -1.96
C ARG A 44 6.59 10.31 -3.21
N ILE A 45 7.18 9.13 -3.16
CA ILE A 45 7.17 8.18 -4.28
C ILE A 45 5.73 7.80 -4.62
N LEU A 46 4.95 7.42 -3.62
CA LEU A 46 3.59 6.94 -3.82
C LEU A 46 2.63 8.06 -4.22
N SER A 47 2.75 9.24 -3.60
CA SER A 47 1.92 10.39 -3.95
C SER A 47 2.18 10.87 -5.38
N GLY A 48 3.41 10.72 -5.87
CA GLY A 48 3.75 11.04 -7.25
C GLY A 48 3.02 10.15 -8.27
N GLU A 49 2.53 9.01 -7.84
CA GLU A 49 1.77 8.06 -8.68
C GLU A 49 0.25 8.13 -8.37
N ASN A 50 -0.18 9.21 -7.76
CA ASN A 50 -1.59 9.48 -7.46
C ASN A 50 -2.22 8.56 -6.40
N PHE A 51 -1.42 7.93 -5.56
CA PHE A 51 -1.95 7.21 -4.40
C PHE A 51 -2.17 8.17 -3.23
N LEU A 52 -3.19 7.90 -2.43
CA LEU A 52 -3.43 8.62 -1.17
C LEU A 52 -2.66 7.90 -0.06
N VAL A 53 -1.71 8.60 0.53
CA VAL A 53 -0.80 7.99 1.50
C VAL A 53 -1.07 8.52 2.90
N THR A 54 -1.22 7.61 3.84
CA THR A 54 -1.27 7.90 5.27
C THR A 54 -0.06 7.23 5.91
N SER A 55 0.61 7.94 6.81
CA SER A 55 1.80 7.43 7.50
C SER A 55 1.49 7.15 8.96
N ALA A 56 2.06 6.08 9.48
CA ALA A 56 2.02 5.76 10.90
C ALA A 56 3.45 5.47 11.36
N ALA A 57 3.83 6.03 12.52
CA ALA A 57 5.18 5.87 13.06
C ALA A 57 5.38 4.56 13.82
N GLY A 58 4.34 3.76 13.97
CA GLY A 58 4.43 2.47 14.67
C GLY A 58 3.16 1.64 14.50
N ALA A 59 3.23 0.41 14.99
CA ALA A 59 2.16 -0.56 14.82
C ALA A 59 0.86 -0.17 15.54
N CYS A 60 0.95 0.43 16.72
CA CYS A 60 -0.24 0.83 17.47
C CYS A 60 -1.05 1.88 16.72
N ASP A 61 -0.38 2.92 16.21
CA ASP A 61 -1.03 3.95 15.40
C ASP A 61 -1.62 3.36 14.12
N ALA A 62 -0.90 2.43 13.50
CA ALA A 62 -1.35 1.77 12.29
C ALA A 62 -2.63 0.95 12.54
N LEU A 63 -2.67 0.20 13.63
CA LEU A 63 -3.85 -0.59 13.97
C LEU A 63 -5.06 0.30 14.26
N ASP A 64 -4.86 1.43 14.94
CA ASP A 64 -5.93 2.39 15.18
C ASP A 64 -6.48 2.98 13.88
N LEU A 65 -5.59 3.34 12.96
CA LEU A 65 -5.99 3.84 11.65
C LEU A 65 -6.77 2.80 10.85
N LEU A 66 -6.34 1.55 10.91
CA LEU A 66 -7.00 0.44 10.21
C LEU A 66 -8.39 0.10 10.78
N LYS A 67 -8.64 0.44 12.04
CA LYS A 67 -9.97 0.31 12.65
C LYS A 67 -10.91 1.42 12.20
N SER A 68 -10.39 2.62 11.96
CA SER A 68 -11.21 3.80 11.68
C SER A 68 -11.34 4.12 10.19
N ALA A 69 -10.51 3.55 9.34
CA ALA A 69 -10.51 3.83 7.91
C ALA A 69 -10.16 2.57 7.12
N GLN A 70 -10.60 2.53 5.87
CA GLN A 70 -10.24 1.45 4.96
C GLN A 70 -9.03 1.84 4.14
N PHE A 71 -8.11 0.90 3.99
CA PHE A 71 -6.94 1.02 3.15
C PHE A 71 -6.92 -0.11 2.12
N ASP A 72 -6.33 0.17 0.98
CA ASP A 72 -6.21 -0.80 -0.10
C ASP A 72 -4.92 -1.59 -0.03
N LEU A 73 -3.93 -1.04 0.67
CA LEU A 73 -2.62 -1.64 0.84
C LEU A 73 -1.95 -1.09 2.08
N VAL A 74 -1.18 -1.94 2.76
CA VAL A 74 -0.29 -1.54 3.86
C VAL A 74 1.14 -1.88 3.46
N ILE A 75 2.06 -0.95 3.66
CA ILE A 75 3.50 -1.19 3.56
C ILE A 75 4.09 -0.99 4.95
N SER A 76 4.70 -2.02 5.51
CA SER A 76 5.18 -1.98 6.88
C SER A 76 6.62 -2.46 6.99
N ASP A 77 7.41 -1.79 7.83
CA ASP A 77 8.70 -2.33 8.25
C ASP A 77 8.48 -3.54 9.16
N LEU A 78 9.46 -4.42 9.21
CA LEU A 78 9.45 -5.58 10.06
C LEU A 78 9.90 -5.25 11.49
N ARG A 79 10.85 -4.36 11.63
CA ARG A 79 11.45 -4.02 12.93
C ARG A 79 11.05 -2.63 13.38
N MET A 80 10.23 -2.56 14.42
CA MET A 80 9.79 -1.33 15.04
C MET A 80 9.93 -1.44 16.57
N PRO A 81 10.27 -0.34 17.28
CA PRO A 81 10.65 -0.43 18.70
C PRO A 81 9.62 -1.01 19.65
N GLU A 82 8.35 -0.71 19.46
CA GLU A 82 7.30 -1.08 20.41
C GLU A 82 6.56 -2.36 20.05
N CYS A 83 6.46 -2.64 18.76
CA CYS A 83 5.76 -3.81 18.26
C CYS A 83 6.35 -4.14 16.91
N ASP A 84 6.89 -5.34 16.73
CA ASP A 84 7.47 -5.68 15.45
C ASP A 84 6.38 -5.88 14.38
N GLY A 85 6.81 -5.85 13.12
CA GLY A 85 5.90 -5.97 11.99
C GLY A 85 5.21 -7.31 11.89
N LEU A 86 5.79 -8.36 12.47
CA LEU A 86 5.15 -9.68 12.52
C LEU A 86 3.97 -9.67 13.47
N ASN A 87 4.14 -9.12 14.67
CA ASN A 87 3.06 -8.99 15.64
C ASN A 87 1.95 -8.10 15.12
N PHE A 88 2.33 -7.00 14.46
CA PHE A 88 1.37 -6.14 13.79
C PHE A 88 0.55 -6.91 12.76
N LEU A 89 1.20 -7.66 11.89
CA LEU A 89 0.56 -8.43 10.83
C LEU A 89 -0.35 -9.51 11.41
N GLU A 90 0.10 -10.24 12.41
CA GLU A 90 -0.71 -11.26 13.09
C GLU A 90 -1.95 -10.64 13.72
N SER A 91 -1.81 -9.52 14.40
CA SER A 91 -2.95 -8.81 15.01
C SER A 91 -3.94 -8.35 13.96
N LEU A 92 -3.45 -7.84 12.83
CA LEU A 92 -4.28 -7.40 11.73
C LEU A 92 -5.10 -8.56 11.15
N ARG A 93 -4.45 -9.69 10.90
CA ARG A 93 -5.13 -10.88 10.37
C ARG A 93 -6.11 -11.49 11.37
N ARG A 94 -5.75 -11.49 12.64
CA ARG A 94 -6.63 -11.98 13.71
C ARG A 94 -7.91 -11.13 13.82
N SER A 95 -7.82 -9.85 13.52
CA SER A 95 -9.01 -8.97 13.51
C SER A 95 -9.93 -9.20 12.32
N GLY A 96 -9.57 -10.08 11.40
CA GLY A 96 -10.35 -10.36 10.19
C GLY A 96 -10.06 -9.43 9.03
N ASN A 97 -9.08 -8.54 9.16
CA ASN A 97 -8.72 -7.62 8.08
C ASN A 97 -7.78 -8.31 7.09
N ALA A 98 -8.22 -8.41 5.85
CA ALA A 98 -7.49 -9.11 4.78
C ALA A 98 -6.73 -8.15 3.84
N VAL A 99 -6.53 -6.89 4.25
CA VAL A 99 -5.82 -5.92 3.43
C VAL A 99 -4.45 -6.46 3.02
N PRO A 100 -4.04 -6.30 1.74
CA PRO A 100 -2.70 -6.71 1.34
C PRO A 100 -1.62 -5.98 2.14
N VAL A 101 -0.59 -6.70 2.54
CA VAL A 101 0.53 -6.13 3.31
C VAL A 101 1.83 -6.48 2.62
N ILE A 102 2.60 -5.45 2.28
CA ILE A 102 3.99 -5.57 1.83
C ILE A 102 4.88 -5.32 3.04
N ILE A 103 5.73 -6.26 3.37
CA ILE A 103 6.79 -6.05 4.35
C ILE A 103 8.00 -5.50 3.60
N LEU A 104 8.51 -4.36 4.04
CA LEU A 104 9.66 -3.69 3.45
C LEU A 104 10.69 -3.43 4.54
N THR A 105 11.77 -4.20 4.55
CA THR A 105 12.69 -4.23 5.67
C THR A 105 14.16 -4.29 5.24
N ALA A 106 15.05 -3.73 6.08
CA ALA A 106 16.49 -3.88 5.94
C ALA A 106 17.00 -5.22 6.48
N TYR A 107 16.15 -5.99 7.16
CA TYR A 107 16.52 -7.25 7.83
C TYR A 107 16.03 -8.46 7.05
N GLY A 108 16.45 -8.55 5.79
CA GLY A 108 15.99 -9.60 4.88
C GLY A 108 16.70 -10.93 5.04
N GLU A 109 16.40 -11.66 6.10
CA GLU A 109 16.87 -13.03 6.29
C GLU A 109 15.80 -14.02 5.85
N VAL A 110 16.21 -15.22 5.47
CA VAL A 110 15.29 -16.27 5.00
C VAL A 110 14.25 -16.60 6.05
N ASP A 111 14.67 -16.70 7.31
CA ASP A 111 13.76 -17.03 8.40
C ASP A 111 12.68 -15.97 8.60
N THR A 112 13.05 -14.68 8.52
CA THR A 112 12.08 -13.58 8.63
C THR A 112 11.13 -13.52 7.45
N TYR A 113 11.61 -13.88 6.27
CA TYR A 113 10.74 -14.02 5.09
C TYR A 113 9.65 -15.07 5.33
N LEU A 114 10.04 -16.27 5.78
CA LEU A 114 9.10 -17.36 6.01
C LEU A 114 8.10 -17.00 7.12
N GLU A 115 8.57 -16.39 8.20
CA GLU A 115 7.70 -15.94 9.29
C GLU A 115 6.69 -14.92 8.81
N ALA A 116 7.12 -13.94 7.99
CA ALA A 116 6.23 -12.91 7.45
C ALA A 116 5.17 -13.51 6.54
N MET A 117 5.56 -14.41 5.64
CA MET A 117 4.62 -15.05 4.73
C MET A 117 3.62 -15.94 5.49
N ASN A 118 4.09 -16.66 6.50
CA ASN A 118 3.23 -17.47 7.37
C ASN A 118 2.27 -16.61 8.19
N ALA A 119 2.69 -15.42 8.59
CA ALA A 119 1.84 -14.48 9.33
C ALA A 119 0.80 -13.78 8.44
N GLY A 120 0.89 -13.96 7.13
CA GLY A 120 -0.10 -13.43 6.19
C GLY A 120 0.35 -12.24 5.37
N ALA A 121 1.67 -12.01 5.23
CA ALA A 121 2.18 -10.98 4.32
C ALA A 121 1.86 -11.36 2.88
N THR A 122 1.57 -10.35 2.06
CA THR A 122 1.32 -10.55 0.64
C THR A 122 2.64 -10.56 -0.13
N GLU A 123 3.57 -9.73 0.29
CA GLU A 123 4.88 -9.66 -0.33
C GLU A 123 5.93 -9.20 0.68
N TYR A 124 7.19 -9.54 0.40
CA TYR A 124 8.32 -9.22 1.28
C TYR A 124 9.45 -8.66 0.42
N LEU A 125 9.85 -7.42 0.71
CA LEU A 125 10.87 -6.70 -0.02
C LEU A 125 11.99 -6.26 0.89
N ASN A 126 13.19 -6.16 0.35
CA ASN A 126 14.38 -5.73 1.08
C ASN A 126 14.72 -4.28 0.77
N LYS A 127 15.08 -3.51 1.81
CA LYS A 127 15.69 -2.19 1.66
C LYS A 127 17.18 -2.37 1.35
N PRO A 128 17.79 -1.50 0.55
CA PRO A 128 17.18 -0.42 -0.21
C PRO A 128 16.45 -0.97 -1.42
N ILE A 129 15.32 -0.36 -1.77
CA ILE A 129 14.55 -0.76 -2.94
C ILE A 129 14.44 0.42 -3.90
N GLN A 130 14.51 0.14 -5.18
CA GLN A 130 14.30 1.15 -6.20
C GLN A 130 12.81 1.45 -6.33
N SER A 131 12.48 2.71 -6.62
CA SER A 131 11.09 3.14 -6.73
C SER A 131 10.32 2.35 -7.79
N VAL A 132 10.97 1.99 -8.89
CA VAL A 132 10.36 1.18 -9.96
C VAL A 132 9.91 -0.19 -9.44
N GLU A 133 10.76 -0.86 -8.67
CA GLU A 133 10.46 -2.16 -8.08
C GLU A 133 9.33 -2.07 -7.04
N LEU A 134 9.40 -1.05 -6.19
CA LEU A 134 8.37 -0.80 -5.19
C LEU A 134 7.01 -0.57 -5.86
N LEU A 135 6.95 0.30 -6.84
CA LEU A 135 5.70 0.61 -7.54
C LEU A 135 5.14 -0.60 -8.28
N LYS A 136 6.00 -1.43 -8.83
CA LYS A 136 5.58 -2.68 -9.48
C LYS A 136 4.89 -3.61 -8.47
N SER A 137 5.48 -3.79 -7.29
CA SER A 137 4.91 -4.61 -6.22
C SER A 137 3.61 -4.02 -5.69
N VAL A 138 3.56 -2.72 -5.51
CA VAL A 138 2.35 -2.01 -5.06
C VAL A 138 1.21 -2.25 -6.04
N ARG A 139 1.45 -2.07 -7.33
CA ARG A 139 0.42 -2.27 -8.35
C ARG A 139 -0.04 -3.72 -8.43
N ALA A 140 0.88 -4.67 -8.30
CA ALA A 140 0.54 -6.09 -8.29
C ALA A 140 -0.37 -6.45 -7.10
N CYS A 141 -0.05 -5.95 -5.90
CA CYS A 141 -0.86 -6.18 -4.71
C CYS A 141 -2.24 -5.54 -4.82
N LEU A 142 -2.32 -4.35 -5.38
CA LEU A 142 -3.60 -3.65 -5.57
C LEU A 142 -4.51 -4.39 -6.55
N ARG A 143 -3.96 -4.93 -7.63
CA ARG A 143 -4.73 -5.73 -8.58
C ARG A 143 -5.29 -7.00 -7.95
N SER A 144 -4.48 -7.69 -7.17
CA SER A 144 -4.90 -8.90 -6.47
C SER A 144 -5.99 -8.61 -5.44
N GLY A 145 -5.90 -7.48 -4.75
CA GLY A 145 -6.90 -7.03 -3.79
C GLY A 145 -8.25 -6.73 -4.45
N LYS A 146 -8.25 -6.10 -5.62
CA LYS A 146 -9.47 -5.85 -6.39
C LYS A 146 -10.18 -7.16 -6.78
N ASN A 147 -9.42 -8.12 -7.27
CA ASN A 147 -9.99 -9.41 -7.67
C ASN A 147 -10.62 -10.16 -6.51
N ARG A 148 -10.11 -9.99 -5.30
CA ARG A 148 -10.71 -10.60 -4.12
C ARG A 148 -12.02 -9.95 -3.72
N ARG A 149 -12.13 -8.63 -3.87
CA ARG A 149 -13.37 -7.90 -3.58
C ARG A 149 -14.47 -8.21 -4.56
N ASP A 150 -14.11 -8.38 -5.84
CA ASP A 150 -15.06 -8.69 -6.90
C ASP A 150 -15.60 -10.12 -6.81
N ARG A 151 -14.95 -10.98 -6.06
CA ARG A 151 -15.38 -12.37 -5.84
C ARG A 151 -16.14 -12.57 -4.52
N GLY A 152 -16.22 -11.55 -3.71
CA GLY A 152 -16.89 -11.61 -2.41
C GLY A 152 -18.39 -11.34 -2.46
#